data_282b01732c9fd126a7dd6d9874efa5cb
#
_entry.id   282b01732c9fd126a7dd6d9874efa5cb
#
_cell.length_a   1.000
_cell.length_b   1.000
_cell.length_c   1.000
_cell.angle_alpha   90.00
_cell.angle_beta   90.00
_cell.angle_gamma   90.00
#
_symmetry.space_group_name_H-M   'P 1'
#
loop_
_entity.id
_entity.type
_entity.pdbx_description
1 polymer ?
#
loop_
_entity_poly.entity_id
_entity_poly.type
_entity_poly.pdbx_seq_one_letter_code
_entity_poly.pdbx_strand_id
1 'polypeptide(L)'
;QYVNNANEEIDALKTILPTETAVVDARFKDVLKGISEAHKDSLSAIRLTSYEPNHLVYETENAGDGIAVFSEIYYPNGWQVTIDGKPAGLGRADYVLRALYIPAGKHTVEMRFDPKSLHVTEGIAYGALALLVIGVAAVALIARKKAQE
;
A
#
# COMPACT_ATOMS: atom_id res chain seq x y z
N GLN A 1 -8.14 14.79 13.26
CA GLN A 1 -7.24 15.71 13.97
C GLN A 1 -5.84 15.62 13.37
N TYR A 2 -5.20 16.76 13.02
CA TYR A 2 -3.80 16.81 12.60
C TYR A 2 -2.89 17.13 13.77
N VAL A 3 -1.71 16.49 13.80
CA VAL A 3 -0.64 16.66 14.78
C VAL A 3 0.71 16.81 14.08
N ASN A 4 1.71 17.40 14.74
CA ASN A 4 2.96 17.78 14.07
C ASN A 4 4.08 16.72 14.16
N ASN A 5 3.95 15.75 15.04
CA ASN A 5 4.95 14.72 15.25
C ASN A 5 4.38 13.45 15.89
N ALA A 6 5.18 12.40 15.90
CA ALA A 6 4.80 11.09 16.41
C ALA A 6 4.43 11.04 17.90
N ASN A 7 5.07 11.89 18.73
CA ASN A 7 4.74 11.93 20.16
C ASN A 7 3.36 12.54 20.39
N GLU A 8 3.05 13.64 19.69
CA GLU A 8 1.70 14.24 19.71
C GLU A 8 0.66 13.27 19.18
N GLU A 9 1.00 12.47 18.15
CA GLU A 9 0.10 11.46 17.59
C GLU A 9 -0.24 10.39 18.64
N ILE A 10 0.77 9.86 19.33
CA ILE A 10 0.58 8.87 20.41
C ILE A 10 -0.20 9.46 21.58
N ASP A 11 0.09 10.69 21.97
CA ASP A 11 -0.62 11.33 23.08
C ASP A 11 -2.08 11.63 22.74
N ALA A 12 -2.37 12.07 21.54
CA ALA A 12 -3.73 12.28 21.06
C ALA A 12 -4.54 10.97 21.05
N LEU A 13 -3.94 9.85 20.63
CA LEU A 13 -4.60 8.54 20.62
C LEU A 13 -5.07 8.06 22.00
N LYS A 14 -4.48 8.57 23.10
CA LYS A 14 -4.90 8.23 24.46
C LYS A 14 -6.25 8.85 24.85
N THR A 15 -6.68 9.89 24.14
CA THR A 15 -7.82 10.74 24.51
C THR A 15 -8.96 10.75 23.52
N ILE A 16 -8.73 10.30 22.28
CA ILE A 16 -9.76 10.23 21.24
C ILE A 16 -10.62 8.98 21.35
N LEU A 17 -11.79 9.04 20.71
CA LEU A 17 -12.59 7.88 20.39
C LEU A 17 -12.29 7.46 18.94
N PRO A 18 -11.61 6.31 18.69
CA PRO A 18 -11.21 5.90 17.33
C PRO A 18 -12.39 5.70 16.37
N THR A 19 -13.60 5.55 16.88
CA THR A 19 -14.83 5.47 16.08
C THR A 19 -15.31 6.83 15.56
N GLU A 20 -14.77 7.93 16.09
CA GLU A 20 -15.22 9.29 15.77
C GLU A 20 -14.11 10.17 15.20
N THR A 21 -12.87 9.92 15.63
CA THR A 21 -11.74 10.78 15.30
C THR A 21 -10.53 9.93 14.93
N ALA A 22 -9.91 10.23 13.80
CA ALA A 22 -8.60 9.72 13.43
C ALA A 22 -7.53 10.80 13.70
N VAL A 23 -6.36 10.39 14.14
CA VAL A 23 -5.18 11.25 14.32
C VAL A 23 -4.25 11.09 13.12
N VAL A 24 -3.84 12.19 12.54
CA VAL A 24 -3.00 12.19 11.32
C VAL A 24 -1.81 13.11 11.53
N ASP A 25 -0.61 12.60 11.26
CA ASP A 25 0.60 13.42 11.21
C ASP A 25 0.48 14.43 10.05
N ALA A 26 0.80 15.70 10.31
CA ALA A 26 0.66 16.82 9.37
C ALA A 26 1.38 16.61 8.03
N ARG A 27 2.44 15.77 7.99
CA ARG A 27 3.13 15.39 6.74
C ARG A 27 2.23 14.70 5.71
N PHE A 28 1.11 14.11 6.14
CA PHE A 28 0.13 13.48 5.26
C PHE A 28 -1.05 14.38 4.90
N LYS A 29 -1.04 15.63 5.35
CA LYS A 29 -2.15 16.56 5.13
C LYS A 29 -2.45 16.77 3.65
N ASP A 30 -1.43 16.95 2.82
CA ASP A 30 -1.62 17.19 1.38
C ASP A 30 -2.17 15.95 0.67
N VAL A 31 -1.68 14.76 1.03
CA VAL A 31 -2.15 13.48 0.48
C VAL A 31 -3.63 13.24 0.82
N LEU A 32 -4.06 13.64 2.01
CA LEU A 32 -5.42 13.51 2.50
C LEU A 32 -6.29 14.76 2.23
N LYS A 33 -5.84 15.66 1.34
CA LYS A 33 -6.56 16.87 0.90
C LYS A 33 -6.91 17.84 2.02
N GLY A 34 -6.21 17.79 3.16
CA GLY A 34 -6.41 18.70 4.27
C GLY A 34 -7.75 18.59 4.97
N ILE A 35 -8.51 17.51 4.75
CA ILE A 35 -9.79 17.30 5.42
C ILE A 35 -9.56 17.24 6.93
N SER A 36 -10.13 18.20 7.67
CA SER A 36 -10.03 18.31 9.12
C SER A 36 -11.35 18.05 9.84
N GLU A 37 -12.46 18.22 9.13
CA GLU A 37 -13.79 17.97 9.64
C GLU A 37 -14.51 17.05 8.66
N ALA A 38 -14.48 15.76 8.96
CA ALA A 38 -15.30 14.78 8.27
C ALA A 38 -16.61 14.64 9.05
N HIS A 39 -17.72 15.00 8.43
CA HIS A 39 -19.00 14.61 9.00
C HIS A 39 -19.14 13.09 8.87
N LYS A 40 -19.31 12.43 10.01
CA LYS A 40 -19.69 11.03 10.02
C LYS A 40 -21.09 10.94 9.42
N ASP A 41 -21.14 10.56 8.17
CA ASP A 41 -22.40 10.33 7.48
C ASP A 41 -22.80 8.86 7.71
N SER A 42 -24.02 8.67 8.20
CA SER A 42 -24.61 7.34 8.37
C SER A 42 -24.86 6.60 7.06
N LEU A 43 -24.76 7.32 5.93
CA LEU A 43 -24.93 6.77 4.57
C LEU A 43 -23.61 6.36 3.94
N SER A 44 -22.48 6.78 4.49
CA SER A 44 -21.16 6.39 3.96
C SER A 44 -20.79 4.97 4.40
N ALA A 45 -20.37 4.17 3.44
CA ALA A 45 -20.00 2.78 3.65
C ALA A 45 -18.74 2.41 2.86
N ILE A 46 -17.91 1.57 3.47
CA ILE A 46 -16.77 0.91 2.81
C ILE A 46 -16.92 -0.58 3.03
N ARG A 47 -16.86 -1.34 1.94
CA ARG A 47 -16.97 -2.80 1.97
C ARG A 47 -15.78 -3.43 1.28
N LEU A 48 -15.09 -4.33 1.96
CA LEU A 48 -14.09 -5.20 1.35
C LEU A 48 -14.79 -6.23 0.47
N THR A 49 -14.47 -6.25 -0.83
CA THR A 49 -15.08 -7.14 -1.83
C THR A 49 -14.14 -8.25 -2.29
N SER A 50 -12.83 -8.01 -2.22
CA SER A 50 -11.82 -9.04 -2.48
C SER A 50 -10.65 -8.90 -1.54
N TYR A 51 -10.18 -10.01 -0.99
CA TYR A 51 -9.02 -10.09 -0.12
C TYR A 51 -8.06 -11.17 -0.60
N GLU A 52 -6.90 -10.74 -1.06
CA GLU A 52 -5.74 -11.57 -1.31
C GLU A 52 -4.53 -10.97 -0.57
N PRO A 53 -3.49 -11.74 -0.21
CA PRO A 53 -2.37 -11.23 0.59
C PRO A 53 -1.67 -9.99 0.01
N ASN A 54 -1.66 -9.85 -1.31
CA ASN A 54 -1.03 -8.75 -2.05
C ASN A 54 -2.02 -7.88 -2.84
N HIS A 55 -3.32 -8.12 -2.70
CA HIS A 55 -4.34 -7.40 -3.47
C HIS A 55 -5.66 -7.30 -2.70
N LEU A 56 -6.07 -6.08 -2.40
CA LEU A 56 -7.30 -5.75 -1.69
C LEU A 56 -8.18 -4.89 -2.58
N VAL A 57 -9.47 -5.19 -2.62
CA VAL A 57 -10.46 -4.38 -3.35
C VAL A 57 -11.58 -4.00 -2.41
N TYR A 58 -11.90 -2.72 -2.38
CA TYR A 58 -13.00 -2.17 -1.62
C TYR A 58 -13.96 -1.43 -2.54
N GLU A 59 -15.24 -1.53 -2.23
CA GLU A 59 -16.27 -0.65 -2.76
C GLU A 59 -16.63 0.39 -1.71
N THR A 60 -16.76 1.64 -2.14
CA THR A 60 -17.11 2.77 -1.27
C THR A 60 -18.34 3.47 -1.79
N GLU A 61 -19.14 3.99 -0.88
CA GLU A 61 -20.27 4.88 -1.19
C GLU A 61 -20.28 6.00 -0.14
N ASN A 62 -19.98 7.23 -0.57
CA ASN A 62 -19.83 8.39 0.31
C ASN A 62 -20.74 9.51 -0.14
N ALA A 63 -21.45 10.15 0.80
CA ALA A 63 -22.28 11.33 0.50
C ALA A 63 -21.43 12.59 0.27
N GLY A 64 -20.22 12.64 0.82
CA GLY A 64 -19.27 13.74 0.69
C GLY A 64 -17.83 13.24 0.64
N ASP A 65 -16.91 14.17 0.33
CA ASP A 65 -15.48 13.90 0.40
C ASP A 65 -15.07 13.51 1.82
N GLY A 66 -14.24 12.46 1.96
CA GLY A 66 -13.88 11.96 3.26
C GLY A 66 -12.52 11.29 3.32
N ILE A 67 -12.13 10.90 4.53
CA ILE A 67 -10.96 10.07 4.79
C ILE A 67 -11.42 8.70 5.25
N ALA A 68 -11.00 7.67 4.54
CA ALA A 68 -11.14 6.29 4.98
C ALA A 68 -9.89 5.86 5.74
N VAL A 69 -10.08 5.28 6.92
CA VAL A 69 -9.01 4.63 7.69
C VAL A 69 -9.24 3.12 7.61
N PHE A 70 -8.22 2.41 7.16
CA PHE A 70 -8.26 0.96 6.97
C PHE A 70 -7.49 0.27 8.09
N SER A 71 -8.01 -0.85 8.59
CA SER A 71 -7.34 -1.68 9.61
C SER A 71 -6.11 -2.43 9.08
N GLU A 72 -5.40 -1.81 8.15
CA GLU A 72 -4.21 -2.32 7.49
C GLU A 72 -3.01 -1.46 7.87
N ILE A 73 -1.86 -2.10 8.11
CA ILE A 73 -0.64 -1.38 8.48
C ILE A 73 -0.14 -0.55 7.30
N TYR A 74 0.11 0.74 7.54
CA TYR A 74 0.76 1.62 6.58
C TYR A 74 2.20 1.16 6.33
N TYR A 75 2.50 0.89 5.07
CA TYR A 75 3.85 0.59 4.60
C TYR A 75 4.08 1.33 3.28
N PRO A 76 5.00 2.31 3.24
CA PRO A 76 5.16 3.20 2.07
C PRO A 76 5.80 2.52 0.86
N ASN A 77 6.50 1.39 1.07
CA ASN A 77 7.30 0.76 0.04
C ASN A 77 6.58 -0.45 -0.55
N GLY A 78 5.93 -0.26 -1.68
CA GLY A 78 5.37 -1.37 -2.46
C GLY A 78 3.86 -1.39 -2.61
N TRP A 79 3.09 -0.79 -1.71
CA TRP A 79 1.66 -0.66 -1.90
C TRP A 79 1.34 0.45 -2.90
N GLN A 80 0.65 0.08 -3.95
CA GLN A 80 0.07 0.98 -4.94
C GLN A 80 -1.42 1.04 -4.69
N VAL A 81 -1.98 2.26 -4.72
CA VAL A 81 -3.41 2.48 -4.49
C VAL A 81 -4.00 3.19 -5.69
N THR A 82 -5.16 2.72 -6.12
CA THR A 82 -5.96 3.39 -7.14
C THR A 82 -7.39 3.58 -6.67
N ILE A 83 -8.02 4.66 -7.16
CA ILE A 83 -9.47 4.88 -7.07
C ILE A 83 -9.99 4.92 -8.50
N ASP A 84 -10.89 4.01 -8.85
CA ASP A 84 -11.42 3.83 -10.20
C ASP A 84 -10.31 3.70 -11.26
N GLY A 85 -9.25 2.95 -10.93
CA GLY A 85 -8.09 2.74 -11.78
C GLY A 85 -7.12 3.93 -11.87
N LYS A 86 -7.39 5.07 -11.21
CA LYS A 86 -6.51 6.24 -11.18
C LYS A 86 -5.62 6.21 -9.93
N PRO A 87 -4.30 6.45 -10.05
CA PRO A 87 -3.41 6.47 -8.90
C PRO A 87 -3.87 7.44 -7.82
N ALA A 88 -3.85 6.99 -6.57
CA ALA A 88 -4.19 7.77 -5.38
C ALA A 88 -3.06 7.71 -4.35
N GLY A 89 -2.92 8.78 -3.58
CA GLY A 89 -1.91 8.87 -2.53
C GLY A 89 -2.34 8.13 -1.28
N LEU A 90 -1.45 7.31 -0.71
CA LEU A 90 -1.67 6.61 0.55
C LEU A 90 -1.10 7.42 1.70
N GLY A 91 -1.95 7.79 2.65
CA GLY A 91 -1.59 8.42 3.91
C GLY A 91 -1.53 7.43 5.07
N ARG A 92 -1.18 7.96 6.24
CA ARG A 92 -1.18 7.24 7.51
C ARG A 92 -2.04 7.98 8.53
N ALA A 93 -2.83 7.23 9.28
CA ALA A 93 -3.59 7.69 10.44
C ALA A 93 -3.34 6.76 11.62
N ASP A 94 -3.65 7.25 12.81
CA ASP A 94 -3.62 6.50 14.06
C ASP A 94 -2.29 5.74 14.25
N TYR A 95 -1.19 6.44 13.92
CA TYR A 95 0.20 6.03 14.03
C TYR A 95 0.62 4.90 13.08
N VAL A 96 -0.24 3.94 12.78
CA VAL A 96 0.11 2.74 11.98
C VAL A 96 -0.87 2.42 10.87
N LEU A 97 -2.06 3.00 10.84
CA LEU A 97 -3.11 2.59 9.91
C LEU A 97 -3.02 3.31 8.57
N ARG A 98 -3.45 2.62 7.50
CA ARG A 98 -3.58 3.24 6.17
C ARG A 98 -4.74 4.21 6.17
N ALA A 99 -4.52 5.37 5.56
CA ALA A 99 -5.56 6.36 5.33
C ALA A 99 -5.58 6.77 3.86
N LEU A 100 -6.77 6.99 3.32
CA LEU A 100 -6.99 7.38 1.94
C LEU A 100 -8.06 8.46 1.87
N TYR A 101 -7.79 9.53 1.12
CA TYR A 101 -8.82 10.43 0.70
C TYR A 101 -9.73 9.75 -0.33
N ILE A 102 -11.03 9.77 -0.10
CA ILE A 102 -12.05 9.23 -1.02
C ILE A 102 -13.02 10.36 -1.36
N PRO A 103 -13.23 10.67 -2.66
CA PRO A 103 -14.20 11.67 -3.07
C PRO A 103 -15.64 11.21 -2.79
N ALA A 104 -16.59 12.15 -2.90
CA ALA A 104 -18.01 11.85 -2.83
C ALA A 104 -18.44 10.95 -3.99
N GLY A 105 -19.33 10.00 -3.72
CA GLY A 105 -19.88 9.08 -4.70
C GLY A 105 -19.54 7.63 -4.43
N LYS A 106 -19.77 6.81 -5.48
CA LYS A 106 -19.43 5.38 -5.48
C LYS A 106 -18.10 5.18 -6.18
N HIS A 107 -17.16 4.53 -5.50
CA HIS A 107 -15.82 4.29 -6.02
C HIS A 107 -15.35 2.89 -5.72
N THR A 108 -14.46 2.39 -6.58
CA THR A 108 -13.68 1.17 -6.33
C THR A 108 -12.27 1.57 -5.90
N VAL A 109 -11.87 1.17 -4.71
CA VAL A 109 -10.50 1.35 -4.20
C VAL A 109 -9.76 0.04 -4.34
N GLU A 110 -8.65 0.06 -5.05
CA GLU A 110 -7.77 -1.10 -5.23
C GLU A 110 -6.42 -0.81 -4.58
N MET A 111 -5.96 -1.73 -3.75
CA MET A 111 -4.64 -1.69 -3.12
C MET A 111 -3.87 -2.93 -3.55
N ARG A 112 -2.74 -2.73 -4.26
CA ARG A 112 -1.88 -3.82 -4.76
C ARG A 112 -0.47 -3.68 -4.20
N PHE A 113 0.06 -4.76 -3.65
CA PHE A 113 1.45 -4.80 -3.21
C PHE A 113 2.35 -5.26 -4.35
N ASP A 114 3.13 -4.33 -4.88
CA ASP A 114 4.03 -4.55 -6.01
C ASP A 114 5.33 -3.73 -5.84
N PRO A 115 6.23 -4.15 -4.96
CA PRO A 115 7.46 -3.42 -4.70
C PRO A 115 8.45 -3.57 -5.86
N LYS A 116 8.91 -2.45 -6.40
CA LYS A 116 9.91 -2.41 -7.49
C LYS A 116 11.19 -3.18 -7.16
N SER A 117 11.58 -3.23 -5.89
CA SER A 117 12.74 -3.98 -5.43
C SER A 117 12.63 -5.48 -5.71
N LEU A 118 11.43 -6.05 -5.67
CA LEU A 118 11.19 -7.46 -5.96
C LEU A 118 11.57 -7.78 -7.41
N HIS A 119 11.06 -7.01 -8.37
CA HIS A 119 11.36 -7.22 -9.79
C HIS A 119 12.85 -7.11 -10.13
N VAL A 120 13.55 -6.16 -9.49
CA VAL A 120 15.00 -6.02 -9.68
C VAL A 120 15.74 -7.23 -9.12
N THR A 121 15.36 -7.69 -7.92
CA THR A 121 16.00 -8.83 -7.25
C THR A 121 15.75 -10.14 -8.03
N GLU A 122 14.53 -10.34 -8.50
CA GLU A 122 14.18 -11.49 -9.36
C GLU A 122 14.98 -11.47 -10.67
N GLY A 123 15.11 -10.32 -11.32
CA GLY A 123 15.91 -10.19 -12.53
C GLY A 123 17.38 -10.56 -12.32
N ILE A 124 17.97 -10.12 -11.20
CA ILE A 124 19.35 -10.49 -10.83
C ILE A 124 19.46 -12.01 -10.56
N ALA A 125 18.50 -12.56 -9.82
CA ALA A 125 18.50 -14.00 -9.49
C ALA A 125 18.39 -14.89 -10.73
N TYR A 126 17.48 -14.56 -11.65
CA TYR A 126 17.35 -15.29 -12.91
C TYR A 126 18.58 -15.12 -13.81
N GLY A 127 19.18 -13.95 -13.85
CA GLY A 127 20.44 -13.72 -14.57
C GLY A 127 21.59 -14.58 -14.03
N ALA A 128 21.75 -14.62 -12.72
CA ALA A 128 22.76 -15.45 -12.07
C ALA A 128 22.52 -16.95 -12.32
N LEU A 129 21.28 -17.41 -12.25
CA LEU A 129 20.91 -18.79 -12.55
C LEU A 129 21.23 -19.17 -13.99
N ALA A 130 20.93 -18.31 -14.96
CA ALA A 130 21.23 -18.52 -16.36
C ALA A 130 22.75 -18.67 -16.60
N LEU A 131 23.56 -17.80 -15.99
CA LEU A 131 25.03 -17.88 -16.07
C LEU A 131 25.57 -19.19 -15.48
N LEU A 132 25.01 -19.64 -14.35
CA LEU A 132 25.37 -20.89 -13.74
C LEU A 132 25.07 -22.09 -14.67
N VAL A 133 23.89 -22.14 -15.26
CA VAL A 133 23.48 -23.21 -16.20
C VAL A 133 24.38 -23.20 -17.42
N ILE A 134 24.70 -22.04 -17.99
CA ILE A 134 25.62 -21.91 -19.13
C ILE A 134 27.03 -22.44 -18.75
N GLY A 135 27.53 -22.06 -17.57
CA GLY A 135 28.83 -22.50 -17.07
C GLY A 135 28.90 -24.02 -16.90
N VAL A 136 27.89 -24.63 -16.30
CA VAL A 136 27.81 -26.10 -16.16
C VAL A 136 27.75 -26.79 -17.51
N ALA A 137 26.96 -26.30 -18.46
CA ALA A 137 26.87 -26.83 -19.81
C ALA A 137 28.21 -26.74 -20.55
N ALA A 138 28.91 -25.60 -20.44
CA ALA A 138 30.23 -25.42 -21.04
C ALA A 138 31.26 -26.40 -20.48
N VAL A 139 31.31 -26.58 -19.17
CA VAL A 139 32.22 -27.56 -18.52
C VAL A 139 31.88 -28.98 -18.98
N ALA A 140 30.61 -29.36 -19.06
CA ALA A 140 30.19 -30.67 -19.51
C ALA A 140 30.60 -30.93 -20.99
N LEU A 141 30.48 -29.95 -21.86
CA LEU A 141 30.91 -30.04 -23.27
C LEU A 141 32.43 -30.19 -23.40
N ILE A 142 33.22 -29.42 -22.63
CA ILE A 142 34.68 -29.52 -22.61
C ILE A 142 35.11 -30.90 -22.10
N ALA A 143 34.49 -31.39 -21.02
CA ALA A 143 34.78 -32.69 -20.45
C ALA A 143 34.50 -33.85 -21.46
N ARG A 144 33.36 -33.76 -22.17
CA ARG A 144 33.02 -34.74 -23.23
C ARG A 144 34.03 -34.74 -24.37
N LYS A 145 34.48 -33.55 -24.80
CA LYS A 145 35.51 -33.48 -25.88
C LYS A 145 36.81 -34.09 -25.48
N LYS A 146 37.30 -33.86 -24.25
CA LYS A 146 38.54 -34.49 -23.72
C LYS A 146 38.46 -36.00 -23.55
N ALA A 147 37.27 -36.54 -23.34
CA ALA A 147 37.08 -37.99 -23.20
C ALA A 147 37.02 -38.74 -24.55
N GLN A 148 36.97 -38.02 -25.67
CA GLN A 148 36.95 -38.58 -27.04
C GLN A 148 38.31 -38.47 -27.76
N GLU A 149 39.26 -37.77 -27.18
CA GLU A 149 40.70 -37.71 -27.59
C GLU A 149 41.50 -38.75 -26.83
#